data_bec43d122d6329cc47567a6842f2eef7
#
_entry.id   bec43d122d6329cc47567a6842f2eef7
#
_cell.length_a   1.000
_cell.length_b   1.000
_cell.length_c   1.000
_cell.angle_alpha   90.00
_cell.angle_beta   90.00
_cell.angle_gamma   90.00
#
_symmetry.space_group_name_H-M   'P 1'
#
loop_
_entity.id
_entity.type
_entity.pdbx_description
1 polymer ?
#
loop_
_entity_poly.entity_id
_entity_poly.type
_entity_poly.pdbx_seq_one_letter_code
_entity_poly.pdbx_strand_id
1 'polypeptide(L)'
;YPIYASGSTPYQLTDKKPLPYGEQIDRLVQEVKEADCVVVGGASGLSAAGGGDFYYEDNDSYRKYFRPFAEKYHFKGAFAGMMHPWKTREEYWGYLATFLHTTQTAPVRHPYLDLDALLKGKDFFILTTNQDTQFVKLYPEEKVAEIQGDHRFFQCAACCTDDTWDAVKLSLIHI
;
A
#
# COMPACT_ATOMS: atom_id res chain seq x y z
N TYR A 1 13.17 15.25 -8.81
CA TYR A 1 13.25 15.84 -7.47
C TYR A 1 14.55 16.63 -7.40
N PRO A 2 14.53 17.92 -7.01
CA PRO A 2 15.70 18.80 -7.08
C PRO A 2 16.90 18.30 -6.25
N ILE A 3 16.65 17.52 -5.22
CA ILE A 3 17.67 16.92 -4.35
C ILE A 3 18.64 16.01 -5.13
N TYR A 4 18.17 15.36 -6.19
CA TYR A 4 19.02 14.48 -7.02
C TYR A 4 19.64 15.19 -8.21
N ALA A 5 19.10 16.33 -8.60
CA ALA A 5 19.63 17.11 -9.73
C ALA A 5 20.95 17.85 -9.41
N SER A 6 21.24 18.08 -8.12
CA SER A 6 22.45 18.78 -7.68
C SER A 6 23.66 17.87 -7.50
N GLY A 7 23.54 16.56 -7.65
CA GLY A 7 24.62 15.60 -7.39
C GLY A 7 25.03 15.48 -5.92
N SER A 8 24.44 16.29 -5.03
CA SER A 8 24.62 16.18 -3.58
C SER A 8 23.45 15.39 -3.02
N THR A 9 23.65 14.11 -2.75
CA THR A 9 22.68 13.36 -1.94
C THR A 9 22.92 13.70 -0.47
N PRO A 10 21.87 13.96 0.32
CA PRO A 10 22.04 14.07 1.77
C PRO A 10 22.53 12.74 2.39
N TYR A 11 22.48 11.68 1.63
CA TYR A 11 23.07 10.39 1.93
C TYR A 11 24.33 10.22 1.07
N GLN A 12 25.41 10.93 1.40
CA GLN A 12 26.70 10.40 1.03
C GLN A 12 26.79 9.04 1.71
N LEU A 13 26.74 8.00 0.90
CA LEU A 13 27.16 6.68 1.31
C LEU A 13 28.58 6.89 1.86
N THR A 14 28.67 6.94 3.18
CA THR A 14 29.98 6.95 3.82
C THR A 14 30.66 5.69 3.33
N ASP A 15 31.95 5.75 3.00
CA ASP A 15 32.77 4.60 2.59
C ASP A 15 32.84 3.48 3.66
N LYS A 16 32.00 3.55 4.66
CA LYS A 16 31.85 2.54 5.70
C LYS A 16 31.17 1.34 5.09
N LYS A 17 31.83 0.21 5.07
CA LYS A 17 31.20 -1.06 4.77
C LYS A 17 29.95 -1.24 5.65
N PRO A 18 28.82 -1.67 5.07
CA PRO A 18 27.63 -1.95 5.87
C PRO A 18 27.98 -3.00 6.94
N LEU A 19 27.40 -2.85 8.11
CA LEU A 19 27.50 -3.86 9.17
C LEU A 19 26.99 -5.22 8.65
N PRO A 20 27.50 -6.34 9.18
CA PRO A 20 26.90 -7.65 8.95
C PRO A 20 25.39 -7.63 9.24
N TYR A 21 24.61 -8.40 8.49
CA TYR A 21 23.15 -8.36 8.59
C TYR A 21 22.63 -8.57 10.03
N GLY A 22 23.20 -9.54 10.78
CA GLY A 22 22.82 -9.76 12.18
C GLY A 22 23.04 -8.53 13.06
N GLU A 23 24.19 -7.86 12.93
CA GLU A 23 24.48 -6.64 13.69
C GLU A 23 23.55 -5.47 13.32
N GLN A 24 23.10 -5.39 12.06
CA GLN A 24 22.11 -4.39 11.64
C GLN A 24 20.76 -4.64 12.32
N ILE A 25 20.33 -5.90 12.42
CA ILE A 25 19.09 -6.28 13.10
C ILE A 25 19.20 -6.00 14.60
N ASP A 26 20.29 -6.40 15.23
CA ASP A 26 20.50 -6.15 16.67
C ASP A 26 20.45 -4.64 16.98
N ARG A 27 21.09 -3.85 16.13
CA ARG A 27 21.04 -2.39 16.23
C ARG A 27 19.63 -1.84 16.05
N LEU A 28 18.88 -2.30 15.03
CA LEU A 28 17.51 -1.88 14.84
C LEU A 28 16.64 -2.18 16.06
N VAL A 29 16.76 -3.39 16.60
CA VAL A 29 16.02 -3.80 17.80
C VAL A 29 16.36 -2.89 18.98
N GLN A 30 17.64 -2.55 19.16
CA GLN A 30 18.06 -1.68 20.25
C GLN A 30 17.54 -0.26 20.06
N GLU A 31 17.65 0.32 18.86
CA GLU A 31 17.14 1.66 18.58
C GLU A 31 15.62 1.75 18.76
N VAL A 32 14.86 0.73 18.34
CA VAL A 32 13.42 0.69 18.58
C VAL A 32 13.11 0.60 20.08
N LYS A 33 13.89 -0.18 20.85
CA LYS A 33 13.69 -0.27 22.30
C LYS A 33 13.94 1.06 23.04
N GLU A 34 14.94 1.81 22.61
CA GLU A 34 15.37 3.07 23.24
C GLU A 34 14.56 4.28 22.75
N ALA A 35 13.90 4.18 21.61
CA ALA A 35 13.12 5.28 21.04
C ALA A 35 11.92 5.64 21.91
N ASP A 36 11.70 6.93 22.12
CA ASP A 36 10.48 7.46 22.74
C ASP A 36 9.27 7.37 21.79
N CYS A 37 9.51 7.52 20.50
CA CYS A 37 8.50 7.41 19.45
C CYS A 37 9.10 6.77 18.19
N VAL A 38 8.31 5.97 17.47
CA VAL A 38 8.71 5.30 16.23
C VAL A 38 7.91 5.84 15.06
N VAL A 39 8.56 6.39 14.06
CA VAL A 39 7.91 6.76 12.79
C VAL A 39 8.15 5.67 11.76
N VAL A 40 7.04 5.11 11.25
CA VAL A 40 7.07 4.03 10.25
C VAL A 40 6.80 4.60 8.87
N GLY A 41 7.75 4.44 7.96
CA GLY A 41 7.56 4.70 6.54
C GLY A 41 7.14 3.41 5.82
N GLY A 42 5.89 3.30 5.37
CA GLY A 42 5.38 2.13 4.66
C GLY A 42 5.12 2.41 3.18
N ALA A 43 5.56 1.50 2.30
CA ALA A 43 5.32 1.59 0.86
C ALA A 43 5.03 0.21 0.26
N SER A 44 4.83 0.15 -1.05
CA SER A 44 4.42 -1.05 -1.82
C SER A 44 5.27 -2.30 -1.56
N GLY A 45 6.54 -2.13 -1.19
CA GLY A 45 7.42 -3.24 -0.82
C GLY A 45 6.93 -4.03 0.40
N LEU A 46 6.31 -3.36 1.38
CA LEU A 46 5.73 -4.03 2.54
C LEU A 46 4.54 -4.90 2.14
N SER A 47 3.68 -4.39 1.25
CA SER A 47 2.54 -5.15 0.71
C SER A 47 2.99 -6.32 -0.16
N ALA A 48 4.00 -6.12 -1.01
CA ALA A 48 4.56 -7.16 -1.87
C ALA A 48 5.15 -8.31 -1.04
N ALA A 49 5.93 -8.01 0.01
CA ALA A 49 6.47 -9.00 0.92
C ALA A 49 5.40 -9.88 1.60
N GLY A 50 4.19 -9.36 1.74
CA GLY A 50 3.03 -10.07 2.29
C GLY A 50 2.12 -10.75 1.26
N GLY A 51 2.57 -10.91 0.01
CA GLY A 51 1.77 -11.49 -1.08
C GLY A 51 0.89 -10.47 -1.80
N GLY A 52 1.15 -9.17 -1.63
CA GLY A 52 0.55 -8.10 -2.42
C GLY A 52 1.26 -7.86 -3.77
N ASP A 53 2.16 -8.72 -4.17
CA ASP A 53 2.85 -8.71 -5.45
C ASP A 53 1.93 -8.86 -6.66
N PHE A 54 0.72 -9.41 -6.47
CA PHE A 54 -0.32 -9.48 -7.50
C PHE A 54 -0.68 -8.12 -8.12
N TYR A 55 -0.34 -7.03 -7.46
CA TYR A 55 -0.51 -5.70 -8.04
C TYR A 55 0.35 -5.49 -9.28
N TYR A 56 1.53 -6.12 -9.32
CA TYR A 56 2.55 -5.89 -10.35
C TYR A 56 2.83 -7.11 -11.21
N GLU A 57 2.45 -8.32 -10.76
CA GLU A 57 2.83 -9.57 -11.37
C GLU A 57 1.62 -10.45 -11.72
N ASP A 58 1.76 -11.21 -12.81
CA ASP A 58 0.83 -12.28 -13.18
C ASP A 58 1.16 -13.55 -12.39
N ASN A 59 0.71 -13.60 -11.15
CA ASN A 59 0.86 -14.74 -10.25
C ASN A 59 -0.49 -15.40 -9.92
N ASP A 60 -0.47 -16.44 -9.10
CA ASP A 60 -1.67 -17.18 -8.73
C ASP A 60 -2.71 -16.32 -8.00
N SER A 61 -2.26 -15.38 -7.17
CA SER A 61 -3.15 -14.42 -6.49
C SER A 61 -3.83 -13.49 -7.50
N TYR A 62 -3.07 -12.98 -8.48
CA TYR A 62 -3.61 -12.17 -9.55
C TYR A 62 -4.65 -12.98 -10.37
N ARG A 63 -4.32 -14.18 -10.79
CA ARG A 63 -5.22 -15.04 -11.56
C ARG A 63 -6.48 -15.41 -10.80
N LYS A 64 -6.37 -15.61 -9.50
CA LYS A 64 -7.52 -15.93 -8.64
C LYS A 64 -8.60 -14.85 -8.69
N TYR A 65 -8.21 -13.58 -8.66
CA TYR A 65 -9.16 -12.46 -8.55
C TYR A 65 -9.43 -11.75 -9.88
N PHE A 66 -8.43 -11.72 -10.78
CA PHE A 66 -8.47 -10.90 -11.99
C PHE A 66 -8.43 -11.71 -13.29
N ARG A 67 -8.58 -13.04 -13.20
CA ARG A 67 -8.52 -13.93 -14.37
C ARG A 67 -9.38 -13.48 -15.54
N PRO A 68 -10.67 -13.11 -15.38
CA PRO A 68 -11.50 -12.70 -16.52
C PRO A 68 -10.94 -11.45 -17.24
N PHE A 69 -10.34 -10.54 -16.49
CA PHE A 69 -9.71 -9.34 -17.04
C PHE A 69 -8.38 -9.67 -17.71
N ALA A 70 -7.55 -10.53 -17.08
CA ALA A 70 -6.29 -10.98 -17.65
C ALA A 70 -6.49 -11.67 -18.99
N GLU A 71 -7.49 -12.55 -19.10
CA GLU A 71 -7.81 -13.28 -20.33
C GLU A 71 -8.34 -12.36 -21.43
N LYS A 72 -9.16 -11.36 -21.07
CA LYS A 72 -9.79 -10.45 -22.03
C LYS A 72 -8.86 -9.32 -22.48
N TYR A 73 -8.07 -8.75 -21.58
CA TYR A 73 -7.30 -7.51 -21.83
C TYR A 73 -5.78 -7.73 -21.84
N HIS A 74 -5.31 -8.93 -21.51
CA HIS A 74 -3.90 -9.37 -21.59
C HIS A 74 -2.90 -8.53 -20.78
N PHE A 75 -3.34 -7.82 -19.74
CA PHE A 75 -2.40 -7.13 -18.85
C PHE A 75 -1.91 -8.05 -17.73
N LYS A 76 -0.71 -7.74 -17.22
CA LYS A 76 -0.05 -8.46 -16.14
C LYS A 76 -0.14 -7.62 -14.87
N GLY A 77 -0.61 -8.25 -13.79
CA GLY A 77 -0.79 -7.58 -12.52
C GLY A 77 -2.00 -6.64 -12.46
N ALA A 78 -2.58 -6.50 -11.28
CA ALA A 78 -3.80 -5.74 -11.11
C ALA A 78 -3.61 -4.23 -11.34
N PHE A 79 -2.42 -3.69 -11.09
CA PHE A 79 -2.18 -2.27 -11.27
C PHE A 79 -2.24 -1.83 -12.74
N ALA A 80 -1.89 -2.71 -13.67
CA ALA A 80 -1.99 -2.41 -15.10
C ALA A 80 -3.43 -2.14 -15.55
N GLY A 81 -4.40 -2.78 -14.93
CA GLY A 81 -5.82 -2.52 -15.21
C GLY A 81 -6.29 -1.15 -14.75
N MET A 82 -5.69 -0.57 -13.71
CA MET A 82 -6.00 0.80 -13.27
C MET A 82 -5.63 1.84 -14.33
N MET A 83 -4.60 1.56 -15.13
CA MET A 83 -4.10 2.44 -16.21
C MET A 83 -4.61 2.03 -17.58
N HIS A 84 -5.45 0.99 -17.67
CA HIS A 84 -5.96 0.50 -18.95
C HIS A 84 -6.95 1.52 -19.57
N PRO A 85 -6.85 1.83 -20.88
CA PRO A 85 -7.78 2.71 -21.57
C PRO A 85 -9.11 1.97 -21.87
N TRP A 86 -9.96 1.89 -20.86
CA TRP A 86 -11.24 1.20 -20.92
C TRP A 86 -12.14 1.80 -22.00
N LYS A 87 -12.84 0.96 -22.77
CA LYS A 87 -13.73 1.40 -23.83
C LYS A 87 -15.04 1.95 -23.32
N THR A 88 -15.53 1.41 -22.22
CA THR A 88 -16.78 1.84 -21.58
C THR A 88 -16.59 2.09 -20.10
N ARG A 89 -17.50 2.84 -19.50
CA ARG A 89 -17.52 3.07 -18.05
C ARG A 89 -17.85 1.80 -17.28
N GLU A 90 -18.71 0.96 -17.82
CA GLU A 90 -19.12 -0.31 -17.24
C GLU A 90 -17.92 -1.26 -17.08
N GLU A 91 -17.08 -1.37 -18.12
CA GLU A 91 -15.85 -2.17 -18.05
C GLU A 91 -14.90 -1.63 -16.97
N TYR A 92 -14.69 -0.31 -16.94
CA TYR A 92 -13.87 0.35 -15.92
C TYR A 92 -14.38 0.10 -14.51
N TRP A 93 -15.69 0.33 -14.28
CA TRP A 93 -16.28 0.14 -12.95
C TRP A 93 -16.30 -1.32 -12.53
N GLY A 94 -16.54 -2.26 -13.43
CA GLY A 94 -16.43 -3.68 -13.15
C GLY A 94 -15.03 -4.08 -12.69
N TYR A 95 -14.00 -3.55 -13.36
CA TYR A 95 -12.61 -3.75 -12.94
C TYR A 95 -12.32 -3.10 -11.58
N LEU A 96 -12.67 -1.83 -11.43
CA LEU A 96 -12.42 -1.07 -10.20
C LEU A 96 -13.12 -1.70 -9.00
N ALA A 97 -14.37 -2.13 -9.14
CA ALA A 97 -15.10 -2.82 -8.07
C ALA A 97 -14.37 -4.11 -7.65
N THR A 98 -13.90 -4.90 -8.61
CA THR A 98 -13.10 -6.11 -8.31
C THR A 98 -11.81 -5.76 -7.58
N PHE A 99 -11.11 -4.72 -8.02
CA PHE A 99 -9.87 -4.25 -7.40
C PHE A 99 -10.10 -3.80 -5.96
N LEU A 100 -11.07 -2.92 -5.72
CA LEU A 100 -11.41 -2.41 -4.40
C LEU A 100 -11.89 -3.52 -3.47
N HIS A 101 -12.78 -4.38 -3.94
CA HIS A 101 -13.24 -5.52 -3.15
C HIS A 101 -12.08 -6.41 -2.72
N THR A 102 -11.18 -6.75 -3.65
CA THR A 102 -10.02 -7.60 -3.37
C THR A 102 -9.09 -6.96 -2.33
N THR A 103 -8.80 -5.68 -2.45
CA THR A 103 -7.92 -4.97 -1.51
C THR A 103 -8.53 -4.82 -0.12
N GLN A 104 -9.82 -4.49 -0.07
CA GLN A 104 -10.52 -4.24 1.20
C GLN A 104 -10.85 -5.51 1.96
N THR A 105 -11.15 -6.62 1.26
CA THR A 105 -11.46 -7.90 1.90
C THR A 105 -10.22 -8.76 2.19
N ALA A 106 -9.06 -8.41 1.63
CA ALA A 106 -7.82 -9.11 1.93
C ALA A 106 -7.55 -9.13 3.45
N PRO A 107 -7.14 -10.26 4.02
CA PRO A 107 -6.71 -10.32 5.41
C PRO A 107 -5.48 -9.44 5.64
N VAL A 108 -5.24 -9.08 6.90
CA VAL A 108 -3.99 -8.42 7.27
C VAL A 108 -2.82 -9.36 6.95
N ARG A 109 -1.83 -8.83 6.24
CA ARG A 109 -0.68 -9.60 5.77
C ARG A 109 0.38 -9.72 6.84
N HIS A 110 1.15 -10.81 6.79
CA HIS A 110 2.13 -11.17 7.80
C HIS A 110 3.14 -10.04 8.14
N PRO A 111 3.76 -9.31 7.17
CA PRO A 111 4.70 -8.25 7.52
C PRO A 111 4.07 -7.10 8.32
N TYR A 112 2.76 -6.85 8.16
CA TYR A 112 2.05 -5.86 8.96
C TYR A 112 1.82 -6.34 10.39
N LEU A 113 1.57 -7.65 10.58
CA LEU A 113 1.45 -8.26 11.90
C LEU A 113 2.80 -8.29 12.64
N ASP A 114 3.90 -8.53 11.93
CA ASP A 114 5.24 -8.47 12.49
C ASP A 114 5.60 -7.05 12.94
N LEU A 115 5.23 -6.06 12.11
CA LEU A 115 5.40 -4.66 12.46
C LEU A 115 4.56 -4.28 13.68
N ASP A 116 3.31 -4.74 13.77
CA ASP A 116 2.46 -4.52 14.94
C ASP A 116 3.11 -5.09 16.22
N ALA A 117 3.64 -6.29 16.13
CA ALA A 117 4.36 -6.90 17.26
C ALA A 117 5.59 -6.08 17.68
N LEU A 118 6.33 -5.52 16.71
CA LEU A 118 7.49 -4.66 16.98
C LEU A 118 7.10 -3.34 17.65
N LEU A 119 5.96 -2.76 17.27
CA LEU A 119 5.47 -1.47 17.79
C LEU A 119 4.75 -1.59 19.14
N LYS A 120 4.52 -2.80 19.61
CA LYS A 120 3.75 -3.04 20.84
C LYS A 120 4.34 -2.30 22.05
N GLY A 121 3.52 -1.46 22.68
CA GLY A 121 3.90 -0.66 23.84
C GLY A 121 4.75 0.57 23.53
N LYS A 122 4.93 0.92 22.26
CA LYS A 122 5.59 2.14 21.81
C LYS A 122 4.58 3.21 21.41
N ASP A 123 4.96 4.46 21.56
CA ASP A 123 4.32 5.53 20.80
C ASP A 123 4.84 5.50 19.37
N PHE A 124 3.93 5.63 18.40
CA PHE A 124 4.30 5.54 16.99
C PHE A 124 3.36 6.34 16.11
N PHE A 125 3.84 6.63 14.89
CA PHE A 125 3.05 7.19 13.81
C PHE A 125 3.44 6.52 12.48
N ILE A 126 2.45 6.28 11.61
CA ILE A 126 2.64 5.61 10.33
C ILE A 126 2.41 6.62 9.20
N LEU A 127 3.39 6.73 8.32
CA LEU A 127 3.30 7.49 7.08
C LEU A 127 3.40 6.51 5.91
N THR A 128 2.36 6.41 5.11
CA THR A 128 2.31 5.42 4.04
C THR A 128 1.86 5.98 2.69
N THR A 129 2.42 5.43 1.62
CA THR A 129 1.93 5.59 0.26
C THR A 129 1.01 4.45 -0.17
N ASN A 130 0.83 3.43 0.67
CA ASN A 130 -0.07 2.32 0.39
C ASN A 130 -1.51 2.73 0.59
N GLN A 131 -2.35 2.35 -0.36
CA GLN A 131 -3.79 2.59 -0.39
C GLN A 131 -4.58 1.28 -0.15
N ASP A 132 -3.88 0.20 0.21
CA ASP A 132 -4.42 -1.17 0.27
C ASP A 132 -5.12 -1.52 1.58
N THR A 133 -5.40 -0.52 2.40
CA THR A 133 -6.13 -0.63 3.67
C THR A 133 -5.46 -1.46 4.76
N GLN A 134 -4.24 -1.96 4.56
CA GLN A 134 -3.60 -2.87 5.51
C GLN A 134 -3.31 -2.21 6.86
N PHE A 135 -2.79 -0.97 6.85
CA PHE A 135 -2.51 -0.24 8.09
C PHE A 135 -3.78 0.14 8.84
N VAL A 136 -4.80 0.64 8.14
CA VAL A 136 -6.05 1.08 8.79
C VAL A 136 -6.94 -0.06 9.28
N LYS A 137 -6.61 -1.31 8.95
CA LYS A 137 -7.19 -2.50 9.59
C LYS A 137 -6.60 -2.81 10.97
N LEU A 138 -5.38 -2.33 11.24
CA LEU A 138 -4.66 -2.59 12.49
C LEU A 138 -4.67 -1.39 13.43
N TYR A 139 -4.65 -0.19 12.87
CA TYR A 139 -4.41 1.02 13.63
C TYR A 139 -5.53 2.05 13.43
N PRO A 140 -5.81 2.86 14.44
CA PRO A 140 -6.79 3.93 14.34
C PRO A 140 -6.27 5.05 13.41
N GLU A 141 -7.18 5.80 12.81
CA GLU A 141 -6.88 6.80 11.78
C GLU A 141 -5.91 7.89 12.26
N GLU A 142 -5.98 8.28 13.52
CA GLU A 142 -5.07 9.27 14.10
C GLU A 142 -3.60 8.83 14.17
N LYS A 143 -3.32 7.54 13.95
CA LYS A 143 -1.96 6.97 13.91
C LYS A 143 -1.46 6.73 12.48
N VAL A 144 -2.28 6.95 11.45
CA VAL A 144 -1.95 6.59 10.06
C VAL A 144 -2.22 7.77 9.13
N ALA A 145 -1.21 8.19 8.38
CA ALA A 145 -1.35 9.13 7.27
C ALA A 145 -1.14 8.41 5.93
N GLU A 146 -2.22 8.27 5.16
CA GLU A 146 -2.23 7.70 3.81
C GLU A 146 -2.08 8.83 2.78
N ILE A 147 -0.82 9.22 2.50
CA ILE A 147 -0.51 10.44 1.74
C ILE A 147 -0.85 10.39 0.24
N GLN A 148 -1.18 9.22 -0.30
CA GLN A 148 -1.64 9.04 -1.70
C GLN A 148 -3.14 8.77 -1.81
N GLY A 149 -3.87 8.87 -0.70
CA GLY A 149 -5.29 8.57 -0.63
C GLY A 149 -5.59 7.19 -0.06
N ASP A 150 -6.87 6.90 0.02
CA ASP A 150 -7.42 5.74 0.71
C ASP A 150 -8.49 5.07 -0.16
N HIS A 151 -8.31 3.82 -0.49
CA HIS A 151 -9.27 3.04 -1.30
C HIS A 151 -10.60 2.75 -0.61
N ARG A 152 -10.76 3.13 0.65
CA ARG A 152 -12.04 3.02 1.34
C ARG A 152 -13.06 4.07 0.89
N PHE A 153 -12.61 5.14 0.24
CA PHE A 153 -13.44 6.29 -0.09
C PHE A 153 -13.36 6.69 -1.56
N PHE A 154 -14.48 7.17 -2.09
CA PHE A 154 -14.55 7.93 -3.33
C PHE A 154 -14.73 9.40 -3.03
N GLN A 155 -14.25 10.23 -3.92
CA GLN A 155 -14.50 11.68 -3.94
C GLN A 155 -14.86 12.15 -5.34
N CYS A 156 -15.44 13.33 -5.44
CA CYS A 156 -15.77 13.91 -6.74
C CYS A 156 -14.50 14.21 -7.54
N ALA A 157 -14.38 13.63 -8.75
CA ALA A 157 -13.23 13.85 -9.64
C ALA A 157 -13.07 15.31 -10.10
N ALA A 158 -14.15 16.09 -10.09
CA ALA A 158 -14.15 17.52 -10.43
C ALA A 158 -13.95 18.42 -9.19
N CYS A 159 -13.74 17.84 -8.01
CA CYS A 159 -13.60 18.56 -6.73
C CYS A 159 -14.71 19.58 -6.48
N CYS A 160 -15.95 19.25 -6.90
CA CYS A 160 -17.10 20.15 -6.76
C CYS A 160 -17.75 20.10 -5.36
N THR A 161 -17.35 19.14 -4.54
CA THR A 161 -17.76 18.98 -3.14
C THR A 161 -16.63 18.35 -2.35
N ASP A 162 -16.58 18.62 -1.06
CA ASP A 162 -15.66 18.00 -0.11
C ASP A 162 -16.19 16.66 0.43
N ASP A 163 -17.37 16.25 -0.01
CA ASP A 163 -17.96 14.97 0.41
C ASP A 163 -17.14 13.79 -0.07
N THR A 164 -17.07 12.77 0.77
CA THR A 164 -16.51 11.46 0.46
C THR A 164 -17.58 10.38 0.65
N TRP A 165 -17.47 9.31 -0.16
CA TRP A 165 -18.41 8.19 -0.12
C TRP A 165 -17.68 6.88 0.10
N ASP A 166 -18.25 6.04 0.96
CA ASP A 166 -17.74 4.69 1.23
C ASP A 166 -17.73 3.85 -0.05
N ALA A 167 -16.52 3.48 -0.48
CA ALA A 167 -16.30 2.77 -1.75
C ALA A 167 -16.87 1.35 -1.73
N VAL A 168 -16.90 0.68 -0.57
CA VAL A 168 -17.48 -0.68 -0.45
C VAL A 168 -18.97 -0.61 -0.63
N LYS A 169 -19.65 0.29 0.08
CA LYS A 169 -21.10 0.43 -0.02
C LYS A 169 -21.54 0.76 -1.43
N LEU A 170 -20.81 1.65 -2.11
CA LEU A 170 -21.12 2.00 -3.49
C LEU A 170 -20.80 0.86 -4.47
N SER A 171 -19.70 0.14 -4.30
CA SER A 171 -19.36 -0.97 -5.19
C SER A 171 -20.33 -2.15 -5.08
N LEU A 172 -20.87 -2.43 -3.90
CA LEU A 172 -21.84 -3.51 -3.68
C LEU A 172 -23.25 -3.22 -4.22
N ILE A 173 -23.58 -1.95 -4.47
CA ILE A 173 -24.91 -1.56 -5.02
C ILE A 173 -24.98 -1.84 -6.53
N HIS A 174 -23.84 -1.99 -7.20
CA HIS A 174 -23.73 -2.07 -8.66
C HIS A 174 -23.20 -3.43 -9.18
N ILE A 175 -23.10 -4.45 -8.33
CA ILE A 175 -22.71 -5.83 -8.71
C ILE A 175 -23.96 -6.71 -8.81
#